data_c24d10f1f8d5a4a4bfbf9d0bbd1535bf
#
_entry.id   c24d10f1f8d5a4a4bfbf9d0bbd1535bf
#
_cell.length_a   1.000
_cell.length_b   1.000
_cell.length_c   1.000
_cell.angle_alpha   90.00
_cell.angle_beta   90.00
_cell.angle_gamma   90.00
#
_symmetry.space_group_name_H-M   'P 1'
#
loop_
_entity.id
_entity.type
_entity.pdbx_description
1 polymer ?
#
loop_
_entity_poly.entity_id
_entity_poly.type
_entity_poly.pdbx_seq_one_letter_code
_entity_poly.pdbx_strand_id
1 'polypeptide(L)'
;MTARTEVGAARPLSGRVIVVTRALDQAGGFGALLEEAGARVLSVPTIAIEPPPSWAALDAALAAAGACQWVIFTSVNGVEMVRRRLAETGRGAKALRGPRVAAIGPATAEAIRRWGLAPEIVPDEYVAEGLVERLRALVRPGDRVLLPRAAEARDVLVRELSAMGAAVNEVAAYRTRPAVEGAAALTAALEAGSVDVVTFTSSSTVRHFAALFAAGELPRLMQGVLVACIGPVTASTAAEHGLRTAIAPAEYTIPALARAIALHFANARAGRSGGAGLPQPD
;
A
#
# COMPACT_ATOMS: atom_id res chain seq x y z
N MET A 1 -5.98 -48.44 -12.38
CA MET A 1 -6.36 -47.53 -11.28
C MET A 1 -5.08 -46.91 -10.75
N THR A 2 -4.72 -45.76 -11.22
CA THR A 2 -3.53 -45.01 -10.80
C THR A 2 -3.99 -43.96 -9.79
N ALA A 3 -3.63 -44.19 -8.53
CA ALA A 3 -3.85 -43.27 -7.43
C ALA A 3 -3.01 -42.00 -7.71
N ARG A 4 -3.66 -40.88 -8.02
CA ARG A 4 -3.08 -39.56 -8.01
C ARG A 4 -2.88 -39.16 -6.55
N THR A 5 -1.64 -39.29 -6.08
CA THR A 5 -1.23 -38.68 -4.81
C THR A 5 -1.32 -37.18 -4.97
N GLU A 6 -2.34 -36.59 -4.42
CA GLU A 6 -2.41 -35.12 -4.23
C GLU A 6 -1.27 -34.75 -3.26
N VAL A 7 -0.20 -34.23 -3.81
CA VAL A 7 0.82 -33.53 -3.03
C VAL A 7 0.14 -32.29 -2.50
N GLY A 8 -0.29 -32.33 -1.25
CA GLY A 8 -0.89 -31.20 -0.56
C GLY A 8 0.04 -30.01 -0.67
N ALA A 9 -0.45 -28.92 -1.30
CA ALA A 9 0.30 -27.70 -1.45
C ALA A 9 0.87 -27.29 -0.08
N ALA A 10 2.20 -27.20 0.02
CA ALA A 10 2.88 -26.81 1.25
C ALA A 10 2.35 -25.45 1.69
N ARG A 11 1.69 -25.38 2.86
CA ARG A 11 1.21 -24.13 3.47
C ARG A 11 2.27 -23.59 4.43
N PRO A 12 3.22 -22.78 3.95
CA PRO A 12 4.38 -22.34 4.73
C PRO A 12 4.00 -21.49 5.95
N LEU A 13 2.83 -20.84 5.91
CA LEU A 13 2.32 -19.98 6.98
C LEU A 13 1.35 -20.68 7.94
N SER A 14 1.19 -22.02 7.86
CA SER A 14 0.30 -22.75 8.77
C SER A 14 0.67 -22.53 10.24
N GLY A 15 -0.33 -22.11 11.04
CA GLY A 15 -0.17 -21.79 12.46
C GLY A 15 0.42 -20.40 12.72
N ARG A 16 0.63 -19.56 11.69
CA ARG A 16 1.12 -18.19 11.85
C ARG A 16 -0.03 -17.20 11.88
N VAL A 17 0.11 -16.20 12.75
CA VAL A 17 -0.82 -15.06 12.87
C VAL A 17 -0.15 -13.82 12.28
N ILE A 18 -0.75 -13.27 11.25
CA ILE A 18 -0.21 -12.12 10.53
C ILE A 18 -1.18 -10.96 10.60
N VAL A 19 -0.71 -9.85 11.15
CA VAL A 19 -1.45 -8.59 11.21
C VAL A 19 -1.30 -7.85 9.88
N VAL A 20 -2.44 -7.53 9.25
CA VAL A 20 -2.52 -6.68 8.06
C VAL A 20 -3.04 -5.32 8.47
N THR A 21 -2.19 -4.29 8.34
CA THR A 21 -2.48 -2.91 8.79
C THR A 21 -3.10 -2.02 7.72
N ARG A 22 -3.43 -2.57 6.54
CA ARG A 22 -4.05 -1.83 5.44
C ARG A 22 -5.49 -1.44 5.74
N ALA A 23 -6.00 -0.40 5.05
CA ALA A 23 -7.42 -0.07 5.05
C ALA A 23 -8.25 -1.28 4.58
N LEU A 24 -9.45 -1.47 5.15
CA LEU A 24 -10.28 -2.66 4.97
C LEU A 24 -10.59 -3.00 3.50
N ASP A 25 -10.89 -1.99 2.68
CA ASP A 25 -11.15 -2.11 1.25
C ASP A 25 -9.95 -2.62 0.44
N GLN A 26 -8.73 -2.47 0.97
CA GLN A 26 -7.47 -2.87 0.34
C GLN A 26 -6.83 -4.10 0.99
N ALA A 27 -7.31 -4.50 2.15
CA ALA A 27 -6.76 -5.62 2.92
C ALA A 27 -7.11 -6.98 2.29
N GLY A 28 -8.29 -7.11 1.66
CA GLY A 28 -8.85 -8.40 1.22
C GLY A 28 -7.94 -9.18 0.27
N GLY A 29 -7.39 -8.53 -0.75
CA GLY A 29 -6.49 -9.21 -1.70
C GLY A 29 -5.16 -9.65 -1.06
N PHE A 30 -4.61 -8.88 -0.13
CA PHE A 30 -3.39 -9.25 0.58
C PHE A 30 -3.67 -10.33 1.63
N GLY A 31 -4.76 -10.19 2.37
CA GLY A 31 -5.20 -11.20 3.33
C GLY A 31 -5.40 -12.56 2.67
N ALA A 32 -6.11 -12.60 1.54
CA ALA A 32 -6.35 -13.84 0.80
C ALA A 32 -5.05 -14.57 0.41
N LEU A 33 -4.04 -13.83 -0.10
CA LEU A 33 -2.74 -14.42 -0.44
C LEU A 33 -2.03 -15.05 0.78
N LEU A 34 -2.14 -14.44 1.95
CA LEU A 34 -1.57 -14.97 3.19
C LEU A 34 -2.36 -16.16 3.71
N GLU A 35 -3.69 -16.15 3.61
CA GLU A 35 -4.59 -17.24 4.00
C GLU A 35 -4.42 -18.47 3.10
N GLU A 36 -4.25 -18.29 1.78
CA GLU A 36 -3.91 -19.35 0.83
C GLU A 36 -2.59 -20.03 1.23
N ALA A 37 -1.61 -19.25 1.71
CA ALA A 37 -0.35 -19.77 2.23
C ALA A 37 -0.49 -20.41 3.63
N GLY A 38 -1.67 -20.36 4.27
CA GLY A 38 -2.01 -21.03 5.53
C GLY A 38 -1.98 -20.14 6.77
N ALA A 39 -1.81 -18.83 6.64
CA ALA A 39 -1.83 -17.91 7.78
C ALA A 39 -3.25 -17.72 8.34
N ARG A 40 -3.31 -17.39 9.63
CA ARG A 40 -4.45 -16.68 10.22
C ARG A 40 -4.20 -15.19 10.10
N VAL A 41 -5.04 -14.48 9.33
CA VAL A 41 -4.93 -13.03 9.14
C VAL A 41 -5.77 -12.30 10.17
N LEU A 42 -5.13 -11.35 10.86
CA LEU A 42 -5.79 -10.36 11.70
C LEU A 42 -5.77 -9.02 10.98
N SER A 43 -6.90 -8.63 10.40
CA SER A 43 -7.04 -7.32 9.76
C SER A 43 -7.24 -6.26 10.83
N VAL A 44 -6.25 -5.39 10.97
CA VAL A 44 -6.27 -4.25 11.88
C VAL A 44 -5.94 -3.00 11.07
N PRO A 45 -6.94 -2.41 10.39
CA PRO A 45 -6.70 -1.18 9.66
C PRO A 45 -6.23 -0.11 10.63
N THR A 46 -5.07 0.47 10.37
CA THR A 46 -4.53 1.59 11.16
C THR A 46 -4.95 2.94 10.59
N ILE A 47 -5.46 2.91 9.37
CA ILE A 47 -5.96 4.08 8.67
C ILE A 47 -7.34 3.81 8.08
N ALA A 48 -8.18 4.84 8.12
CA ALA A 48 -9.41 4.95 7.35
C ALA A 48 -9.22 5.97 6.23
N ILE A 49 -9.66 5.61 5.02
CA ILE A 49 -9.70 6.51 3.88
C ILE A 49 -11.10 7.12 3.86
N GLU A 50 -11.17 8.42 4.12
CA GLU A 50 -12.44 9.14 4.20
C GLU A 50 -12.56 10.16 3.07
N PRO A 51 -13.79 10.51 2.66
CA PRO A 51 -14.03 11.65 1.79
C PRO A 51 -13.36 12.94 2.32
N PRO A 52 -13.05 13.90 1.44
CA PRO A 52 -12.64 15.21 1.89
C PRO A 52 -13.79 15.89 2.65
N PRO A 53 -13.53 16.88 3.50
CA PRO A 53 -14.59 17.59 4.24
C PRO A 53 -15.65 18.23 3.34
N SER A 54 -15.30 18.55 2.11
CA SER A 54 -16.19 19.04 1.08
C SER A 54 -15.76 18.53 -0.29
N TRP A 55 -16.73 18.11 -1.08
CA TRP A 55 -16.50 17.70 -2.48
C TRP A 55 -16.37 18.89 -3.45
N ALA A 56 -16.69 20.12 -3.01
CA ALA A 56 -16.83 21.28 -3.90
C ALA A 56 -15.56 21.53 -4.74
N ALA A 57 -14.38 21.48 -4.14
CA ALA A 57 -13.11 21.69 -4.86
C ALA A 57 -12.84 20.57 -5.87
N LEU A 58 -13.07 19.31 -5.48
CA LEU A 58 -12.91 18.18 -6.38
C LEU A 58 -13.93 18.21 -7.52
N ASP A 59 -15.18 18.51 -7.24
CA ASP A 59 -16.25 18.60 -8.25
C ASP A 59 -15.96 19.70 -9.29
N ALA A 60 -15.51 20.87 -8.84
CA ALA A 60 -15.10 21.96 -9.73
C ALA A 60 -13.90 21.55 -10.61
N ALA A 61 -12.90 20.91 -10.01
CA ALA A 61 -11.73 20.41 -10.72
C ALA A 61 -12.08 19.34 -11.76
N LEU A 62 -12.94 18.38 -11.38
CA LEU A 62 -13.40 17.31 -12.28
C LEU A 62 -14.33 17.86 -13.40
N ALA A 63 -15.09 18.93 -13.14
CA ALA A 63 -15.86 19.61 -14.18
C ALA A 63 -14.97 20.27 -15.24
N ALA A 64 -13.80 20.77 -14.83
CA ALA A 64 -12.82 21.41 -15.69
C ALA A 64 -11.75 20.43 -16.23
N ALA A 65 -11.80 19.16 -15.86
CA ALA A 65 -10.74 18.18 -16.17
C ALA A 65 -10.49 18.01 -17.68
N GLY A 66 -11.53 18.11 -18.52
CA GLY A 66 -11.40 18.03 -19.98
C GLY A 66 -10.52 19.13 -20.61
N ALA A 67 -10.27 20.22 -19.88
CA ALA A 67 -9.37 21.30 -20.31
C ALA A 67 -7.94 21.13 -19.76
N CYS A 68 -7.64 20.07 -19.01
CA CYS A 68 -6.30 19.76 -18.53
C CYS A 68 -5.52 18.97 -19.59
N GLN A 69 -4.21 19.17 -19.65
CA GLN A 69 -3.30 18.34 -20.44
C GLN A 69 -2.99 17.03 -19.70
N TRP A 70 -2.99 17.11 -18.35
CA TRP A 70 -2.63 15.96 -17.52
C TRP A 70 -3.58 15.74 -16.36
N VAL A 71 -3.84 14.48 -16.04
CA VAL A 71 -4.37 14.04 -14.75
C VAL A 71 -3.37 13.06 -14.15
N ILE A 72 -2.90 13.35 -12.94
CA ILE A 72 -1.85 12.57 -12.28
C ILE A 72 -2.41 11.92 -11.03
N PHE A 73 -2.34 10.59 -10.96
CA PHE A 73 -2.73 9.81 -9.78
C PHE A 73 -1.51 9.28 -9.03
N THR A 74 -1.43 9.61 -7.75
CA THR A 74 -0.34 9.21 -6.86
C THR A 74 -0.71 8.07 -5.91
N SER A 75 -1.92 7.51 -6.03
CA SER A 75 -2.37 6.38 -5.20
C SER A 75 -3.59 5.70 -5.80
N VAL A 76 -3.78 4.44 -5.46
CA VAL A 76 -5.02 3.68 -5.73
C VAL A 76 -6.22 4.37 -5.11
N ASN A 77 -6.09 4.88 -3.87
CA ASN A 77 -7.16 5.60 -3.18
C ASN A 77 -7.63 6.84 -3.94
N GLY A 78 -6.70 7.60 -4.51
CA GLY A 78 -7.04 8.76 -5.35
C GLY A 78 -7.85 8.35 -6.58
N VAL A 79 -7.47 7.26 -7.25
CA VAL A 79 -8.21 6.71 -8.39
C VAL A 79 -9.64 6.30 -7.96
N GLU A 80 -9.76 5.52 -6.88
CA GLU A 80 -11.04 5.00 -6.43
C GLU A 80 -11.99 6.11 -5.94
N MET A 81 -11.48 7.11 -5.24
CA MET A 81 -12.31 8.25 -4.77
C MET A 81 -12.78 9.12 -5.91
N VAL A 82 -11.92 9.40 -6.90
CA VAL A 82 -12.34 10.14 -8.11
C VAL A 82 -13.35 9.31 -8.92
N ARG A 83 -13.12 8.01 -9.10
CA ARG A 83 -14.03 7.09 -9.78
C ARG A 83 -15.40 7.10 -9.12
N ARG A 84 -15.43 6.92 -7.79
CA ARG A 84 -16.66 6.94 -6.98
C ARG A 84 -17.38 8.30 -7.14
N ARG A 85 -16.65 9.41 -7.01
CA ARG A 85 -17.27 10.74 -7.10
C ARG A 85 -17.83 11.03 -8.49
N LEU A 86 -17.13 10.64 -9.55
CA LEU A 86 -17.65 10.78 -10.92
C LEU A 86 -18.86 9.89 -11.18
N ALA A 87 -18.93 8.69 -10.58
CA ALA A 87 -20.11 7.84 -10.66
C ALA A 87 -21.32 8.47 -9.92
N GLU A 88 -21.12 8.98 -8.71
CA GLU A 88 -22.14 9.68 -7.91
C GLU A 88 -22.71 10.92 -8.64
N THR A 89 -21.87 11.60 -9.43
CA THR A 89 -22.30 12.78 -10.22
C THR A 89 -22.74 12.45 -11.65
N GLY A 90 -22.87 11.16 -11.99
CA GLY A 90 -23.35 10.68 -13.29
C GLY A 90 -22.39 10.87 -14.47
N ARG A 91 -21.10 11.22 -14.22
CA ARG A 91 -20.13 11.55 -15.28
C ARG A 91 -19.29 10.37 -15.76
N GLY A 92 -18.91 9.47 -14.88
CA GLY A 92 -18.08 8.30 -15.19
C GLY A 92 -16.70 8.62 -15.77
N ALA A 93 -16.01 7.60 -16.30
CA ALA A 93 -14.65 7.72 -16.87
C ALA A 93 -14.56 8.68 -18.07
N LYS A 94 -15.67 8.96 -18.73
CA LYS A 94 -15.71 9.90 -19.89
C LYS A 94 -15.20 11.30 -19.55
N ALA A 95 -15.36 11.73 -18.30
CA ALA A 95 -14.89 13.04 -17.83
C ALA A 95 -13.35 13.21 -17.90
N LEU A 96 -12.59 12.08 -17.93
CA LEU A 96 -11.13 12.07 -17.96
C LEU A 96 -10.55 11.51 -19.29
N ARG A 97 -11.32 11.48 -20.37
CA ARG A 97 -10.83 10.97 -21.66
C ARG A 97 -10.00 11.99 -22.48
N GLY A 98 -10.08 13.27 -22.17
CA GLY A 98 -9.32 14.31 -22.84
C GLY A 98 -7.86 14.40 -22.40
N PRO A 99 -7.60 14.47 -21.11
CA PRO A 99 -6.23 14.56 -20.57
C PRO A 99 -5.43 13.28 -20.73
N ARG A 100 -4.10 13.42 -20.83
CA ARG A 100 -3.14 12.33 -20.63
C ARG A 100 -3.14 11.93 -19.16
N VAL A 101 -3.01 10.64 -18.87
CA VAL A 101 -3.07 10.14 -17.50
C VAL A 101 -1.72 9.59 -17.08
N ALA A 102 -1.24 9.98 -15.89
CA ALA A 102 -0.03 9.45 -15.30
C ALA A 102 -0.33 8.78 -13.95
N ALA A 103 0.38 7.71 -13.67
CA ALA A 103 0.30 6.94 -12.42
C ALA A 103 1.67 6.87 -11.76
N ILE A 104 1.73 7.02 -10.44
CA ILE A 104 2.99 6.94 -9.70
C ILE A 104 3.62 5.54 -9.69
N GLY A 105 2.84 4.50 -9.92
CA GLY A 105 3.33 3.14 -9.89
C GLY A 105 2.31 2.11 -10.42
N PRO A 106 2.71 0.83 -10.50
CA PRO A 106 1.95 -0.22 -11.19
C PRO A 106 0.59 -0.50 -10.57
N ALA A 107 0.44 -0.47 -9.25
CA ALA A 107 -0.84 -0.67 -8.58
C ALA A 107 -1.86 0.44 -8.92
N THR A 108 -1.39 1.70 -8.97
CA THR A 108 -2.20 2.84 -9.38
C THR A 108 -2.57 2.76 -10.86
N ALA A 109 -1.61 2.37 -11.71
CA ALA A 109 -1.84 2.17 -13.13
C ALA A 109 -2.88 1.07 -13.38
N GLU A 110 -2.84 -0.01 -12.64
CA GLU A 110 -3.81 -1.09 -12.73
C GLU A 110 -5.21 -0.67 -12.29
N ALA A 111 -5.34 0.13 -11.24
CA ALA A 111 -6.61 0.71 -10.83
C ALA A 111 -7.20 1.62 -11.93
N ILE A 112 -6.36 2.42 -12.60
CA ILE A 112 -6.74 3.28 -13.72
C ILE A 112 -7.23 2.43 -14.90
N ARG A 113 -6.53 1.33 -15.25
CA ARG A 113 -6.93 0.42 -16.34
C ARG A 113 -8.25 -0.27 -16.05
N ARG A 114 -8.46 -0.77 -14.82
CA ARG A 114 -9.73 -1.36 -14.39
C ARG A 114 -10.89 -0.38 -14.47
N TRP A 115 -10.62 0.90 -14.32
CA TRP A 115 -11.62 1.95 -14.52
C TRP A 115 -11.90 2.25 -16.00
N GLY A 116 -11.15 1.68 -16.95
CA GLY A 116 -11.33 1.88 -18.39
C GLY A 116 -10.58 3.10 -18.94
N LEU A 117 -9.56 3.58 -18.23
CA LEU A 117 -8.63 4.60 -18.68
C LEU A 117 -7.25 3.97 -18.96
N ALA A 118 -6.43 4.64 -19.78
CA ALA A 118 -5.08 4.18 -20.10
C ALA A 118 -4.05 5.12 -19.46
N PRO A 119 -3.27 4.68 -18.47
CA PRO A 119 -2.16 5.46 -17.97
C PRO A 119 -1.05 5.47 -19.05
N GLU A 120 -0.63 6.67 -19.45
CA GLU A 120 0.43 6.86 -20.44
C GLU A 120 1.82 6.79 -19.79
N ILE A 121 1.93 7.27 -18.56
CA ILE A 121 3.17 7.31 -17.78
C ILE A 121 3.03 6.48 -16.52
N VAL A 122 3.98 5.57 -16.35
CA VAL A 122 4.27 4.85 -15.10
C VAL A 122 5.80 4.84 -14.98
N PRO A 123 6.39 5.46 -13.96
CA PRO A 123 7.84 5.47 -13.80
C PRO A 123 8.37 4.10 -13.40
N ASP A 124 9.67 3.90 -13.55
CA ASP A 124 10.35 2.68 -13.08
C ASP A 124 10.60 2.75 -11.56
N GLU A 125 10.83 3.97 -11.03
CA GLU A 125 10.88 4.24 -9.61
C GLU A 125 9.52 4.81 -9.13
N TYR A 126 8.84 4.09 -8.25
CA TYR A 126 7.46 4.37 -7.81
C TYR A 126 7.39 5.43 -6.70
N VAL A 127 8.12 6.52 -6.90
CA VAL A 127 8.19 7.69 -6.02
C VAL A 127 7.88 8.96 -6.81
N ALA A 128 7.63 10.07 -6.10
CA ALA A 128 7.29 11.34 -6.73
C ALA A 128 8.41 11.82 -7.67
N GLU A 129 9.65 11.64 -7.25
CA GLU A 129 10.86 12.03 -7.98
C GLU A 129 10.98 11.27 -9.31
N GLY A 130 10.75 9.96 -9.31
CA GLY A 130 10.76 9.12 -10.51
C GLY A 130 9.64 9.52 -11.50
N LEU A 131 8.46 9.88 -10.98
CA LEU A 131 7.37 10.38 -11.81
C LEU A 131 7.70 11.76 -12.41
N VAL A 132 8.28 12.67 -11.62
CA VAL A 132 8.77 13.98 -12.09
C VAL A 132 9.75 13.82 -13.24
N GLU A 133 10.72 12.92 -13.11
CA GLU A 133 11.73 12.69 -14.15
C GLU A 133 11.10 12.24 -15.48
N ARG A 134 10.12 11.33 -15.43
CA ARG A 134 9.39 10.88 -16.62
C ARG A 134 8.53 11.99 -17.23
N LEU A 135 7.99 12.88 -16.42
CA LEU A 135 7.15 14.00 -16.88
C LEU A 135 7.96 15.19 -17.43
N ARG A 136 9.24 15.33 -17.04
CA ARG A 136 10.10 16.47 -17.38
C ARG A 136 10.20 16.75 -18.89
N ALA A 137 10.25 15.68 -19.70
CA ALA A 137 10.31 15.80 -21.16
C ALA A 137 8.93 16.03 -21.83
N LEU A 138 7.84 15.91 -21.09
CA LEU A 138 6.49 15.83 -21.63
C LEU A 138 5.59 16.99 -21.20
N VAL A 139 5.80 17.51 -20.00
CA VAL A 139 5.09 18.67 -19.48
C VAL A 139 5.70 19.95 -20.05
N ARG A 140 4.86 20.85 -20.50
CA ARG A 140 5.26 22.11 -21.11
C ARG A 140 4.81 23.30 -20.25
N PRO A 141 5.50 24.44 -20.31
CA PRO A 141 5.01 25.67 -19.71
C PRO A 141 3.59 25.98 -20.19
N GLY A 142 2.70 26.29 -19.24
CA GLY A 142 1.29 26.53 -19.50
C GLY A 142 0.38 25.30 -19.47
N ASP A 143 0.93 24.07 -19.41
CA ASP A 143 0.11 22.86 -19.23
C ASP A 143 -0.69 22.94 -17.93
N ARG A 144 -1.97 22.57 -18.00
CA ARG A 144 -2.86 22.45 -16.86
C ARG A 144 -2.85 21.02 -16.36
N VAL A 145 -2.46 20.84 -15.11
CA VAL A 145 -2.32 19.53 -14.45
C VAL A 145 -3.35 19.42 -13.35
N LEU A 146 -4.21 18.41 -13.41
CA LEU A 146 -5.08 18.02 -12.31
C LEU A 146 -4.39 16.96 -11.47
N LEU A 147 -4.24 17.22 -10.17
CA LEU A 147 -3.57 16.33 -9.21
C LEU A 147 -4.52 15.99 -8.04
N PRO A 148 -5.45 15.02 -8.21
CA PRO A 148 -6.32 14.57 -7.14
C PRO A 148 -5.55 13.60 -6.23
N ARG A 149 -5.40 13.95 -4.95
CA ARG A 149 -4.61 13.15 -4.01
C ARG A 149 -5.08 13.28 -2.55
N ALA A 150 -4.36 12.70 -1.60
CA ALA A 150 -4.63 12.89 -0.17
C ALA A 150 -4.47 14.35 0.24
N ALA A 151 -5.29 14.81 1.18
CA ALA A 151 -5.20 16.17 1.73
C ALA A 151 -3.83 16.45 2.37
N GLU A 152 -3.17 15.41 2.93
CA GLU A 152 -1.90 15.51 3.64
C GLU A 152 -0.71 15.00 2.82
N ALA A 153 -0.70 15.20 1.49
CA ALA A 153 0.37 14.73 0.64
C ALA A 153 1.60 15.68 0.60
N ARG A 154 2.78 15.15 0.26
CA ARG A 154 4.03 15.93 0.17
C ARG A 154 4.07 16.79 -1.09
N ASP A 155 4.67 17.97 -1.04
CA ASP A 155 4.63 19.00 -2.09
C ASP A 155 5.54 18.75 -3.30
N VAL A 156 6.31 17.68 -3.32
CA VAL A 156 7.34 17.44 -4.36
C VAL A 156 6.78 17.58 -5.77
N LEU A 157 5.67 16.89 -6.08
CA LEU A 157 5.06 16.96 -7.42
C LEU A 157 4.55 18.36 -7.78
N VAL A 158 3.91 19.03 -6.84
CA VAL A 158 3.38 20.40 -7.07
C VAL A 158 4.54 21.35 -7.36
N ARG A 159 5.58 21.32 -6.54
CA ARG A 159 6.74 22.19 -6.67
C ARG A 159 7.47 21.96 -8.01
N GLU A 160 7.80 20.71 -8.33
CA GLU A 160 8.56 20.38 -9.54
C GLU A 160 7.77 20.66 -10.82
N LEU A 161 6.48 20.31 -10.88
CA LEU A 161 5.62 20.62 -12.04
C LEU A 161 5.42 22.13 -12.22
N SER A 162 5.25 22.87 -11.12
CA SER A 162 5.17 24.33 -11.17
C SER A 162 6.49 24.96 -11.63
N ALA A 163 7.63 24.40 -11.23
CA ALA A 163 8.95 24.85 -11.71
C ALA A 163 9.15 24.58 -13.21
N MET A 164 8.46 23.60 -13.80
CA MET A 164 8.41 23.38 -15.25
C MET A 164 7.45 24.35 -15.97
N GLY A 165 6.78 25.23 -15.23
CA GLY A 165 5.82 26.20 -15.77
C GLY A 165 4.39 25.66 -15.92
N ALA A 166 4.06 24.49 -15.36
CA ALA A 166 2.70 23.97 -15.39
C ALA A 166 1.80 24.67 -14.37
N ALA A 167 0.52 24.82 -14.71
CA ALA A 167 -0.53 25.28 -13.81
C ALA A 167 -1.13 24.07 -13.08
N VAL A 168 -0.61 23.77 -11.88
CA VAL A 168 -1.02 22.60 -11.10
C VAL A 168 -2.26 22.93 -10.28
N ASN A 169 -3.34 22.21 -10.53
CA ASN A 169 -4.55 22.20 -9.72
C ASN A 169 -4.52 20.96 -8.80
N GLU A 170 -3.96 21.13 -7.61
CA GLU A 170 -3.98 20.14 -6.56
C GLU A 170 -5.32 20.18 -5.82
N VAL A 171 -5.97 19.02 -5.70
CA VAL A 171 -7.24 18.91 -4.97
C VAL A 171 -7.27 17.68 -4.08
N ALA A 172 -7.79 17.87 -2.87
CA ALA A 172 -8.03 16.77 -1.95
C ALA A 172 -9.14 15.85 -2.50
N ALA A 173 -8.80 14.65 -2.88
CA ALA A 173 -9.75 13.61 -3.26
C ALA A 173 -10.18 12.78 -2.05
N TYR A 174 -9.33 12.68 -1.03
CA TYR A 174 -9.57 11.97 0.22
C TYR A 174 -8.68 12.51 1.34
N ARG A 175 -8.97 12.08 2.54
CA ARG A 175 -8.09 12.26 3.71
C ARG A 175 -7.83 10.91 4.36
N THR A 176 -6.69 10.81 5.03
CA THR A 176 -6.33 9.64 5.81
C THR A 176 -6.51 9.97 7.29
N ARG A 177 -7.29 9.16 8.01
CA ARG A 177 -7.43 9.29 9.47
C ARG A 177 -6.89 8.05 10.15
N PRO A 178 -6.41 8.16 11.40
CA PRO A 178 -6.19 7.00 12.24
C PRO A 178 -7.49 6.20 12.38
N ALA A 179 -7.44 4.91 12.15
CA ALA A 179 -8.53 4.00 12.48
C ALA A 179 -8.21 3.33 13.80
N VAL A 180 -9.00 3.62 14.81
CA VAL A 180 -8.84 3.03 16.16
C VAL A 180 -9.63 1.73 16.34
N GLU A 181 -10.44 1.38 15.34
CA GLU A 181 -11.19 0.13 15.33
C GLU A 181 -10.23 -1.06 15.26
N GLY A 182 -10.36 -1.97 16.23
CA GLY A 182 -9.46 -3.13 16.35
C GLY A 182 -8.20 -2.88 17.18
N ALA A 183 -7.89 -1.65 17.63
CA ALA A 183 -6.70 -1.37 18.42
C ALA A 183 -6.66 -2.20 19.71
N ALA A 184 -7.79 -2.30 20.44
CA ALA A 184 -7.86 -3.10 21.66
C ALA A 184 -7.62 -4.60 21.39
N ALA A 185 -8.19 -5.15 20.32
CA ALA A 185 -7.96 -6.55 19.92
C ALA A 185 -6.51 -6.78 19.49
N LEU A 186 -5.91 -5.82 18.79
CA LEU A 186 -4.49 -5.86 18.44
C LEU A 186 -3.60 -5.85 19.68
N THR A 187 -3.83 -4.91 20.60
CA THR A 187 -3.06 -4.82 21.86
C THR A 187 -3.15 -6.13 22.64
N ALA A 188 -4.35 -6.68 22.82
CA ALA A 188 -4.53 -7.96 23.49
C ALA A 188 -3.80 -9.11 22.77
N ALA A 189 -3.81 -9.15 21.44
CA ALA A 189 -3.10 -10.17 20.67
C ALA A 189 -1.58 -10.05 20.78
N LEU A 190 -1.04 -8.82 20.81
CA LEU A 190 0.38 -8.56 21.00
C LEU A 190 0.82 -8.93 22.43
N GLU A 191 0.05 -8.55 23.45
CA GLU A 191 0.30 -8.89 24.85
C GLU A 191 0.27 -10.40 25.11
N ALA A 192 -0.63 -11.10 24.43
CA ALA A 192 -0.72 -12.57 24.48
C ALA A 192 0.42 -13.28 23.70
N GLY A 193 1.32 -12.54 23.01
CA GLY A 193 2.37 -13.13 22.19
C GLY A 193 1.83 -13.97 21.02
N SER A 194 0.60 -13.71 20.58
CA SER A 194 -0.09 -14.51 19.57
C SER A 194 0.11 -13.99 18.12
N VAL A 195 0.90 -12.94 17.94
CA VAL A 195 1.21 -12.35 16.63
C VAL A 195 2.61 -12.71 16.19
N ASP A 196 2.75 -13.29 14.99
CA ASP A 196 4.06 -13.62 14.43
C ASP A 196 4.63 -12.51 13.55
N VAL A 197 3.77 -11.82 12.78
CA VAL A 197 4.19 -10.77 11.82
C VAL A 197 3.22 -9.60 11.85
N VAL A 198 3.77 -8.38 11.81
CA VAL A 198 3.02 -7.16 11.49
C VAL A 198 3.51 -6.66 10.13
N THR A 199 2.56 -6.33 9.22
CA THR A 199 2.88 -5.93 7.85
C THR A 199 2.57 -4.45 7.62
N PHE A 200 3.48 -3.74 6.93
CA PHE A 200 3.33 -2.34 6.55
C PHE A 200 3.50 -2.14 5.06
N THR A 201 2.53 -1.50 4.43
CA THR A 201 2.52 -1.24 2.98
C THR A 201 2.66 0.24 2.62
N SER A 202 2.85 1.10 3.62
CA SER A 202 3.15 2.53 3.45
C SER A 202 3.70 3.14 4.74
N SER A 203 4.40 4.27 4.62
CA SER A 203 4.86 5.06 5.78
C SER A 203 3.70 5.57 6.65
N SER A 204 2.55 5.88 6.06
CA SER A 204 1.38 6.32 6.84
C SER A 204 0.83 5.20 7.71
N THR A 205 0.80 3.94 7.24
CA THR A 205 0.36 2.81 8.06
C THR A 205 1.30 2.57 9.24
N VAL A 206 2.62 2.76 9.07
CA VAL A 206 3.58 2.69 10.19
C VAL A 206 3.29 3.75 11.24
N ARG A 207 3.18 5.02 10.82
CA ARG A 207 2.93 6.13 11.75
C ARG A 207 1.62 5.96 12.51
N HIS A 208 0.54 5.59 11.81
CA HIS A 208 -0.75 5.39 12.47
C HIS A 208 -0.76 4.15 13.37
N PHE A 209 -0.05 3.08 12.99
CA PHE A 209 0.14 1.92 13.87
C PHE A 209 0.87 2.31 15.15
N ALA A 210 1.98 3.04 15.04
CA ALA A 210 2.71 3.50 16.21
C ALA A 210 1.87 4.41 17.12
N ALA A 211 1.00 5.23 16.55
CA ALA A 211 0.11 6.13 17.28
C ALA A 211 -1.05 5.41 18.03
N LEU A 212 -1.26 4.11 17.80
CA LEU A 212 -2.23 3.32 18.58
C LEU A 212 -1.76 3.02 20.00
N PHE A 213 -0.47 3.17 20.27
CA PHE A 213 0.14 2.78 21.54
C PHE A 213 0.69 4.01 22.27
N ALA A 214 0.69 3.96 23.59
CA ALA A 214 1.30 5.01 24.40
C ALA A 214 2.84 5.06 24.19
N ALA A 215 3.43 6.22 24.47
CA ALA A 215 4.86 6.41 24.30
C ALA A 215 5.66 5.37 25.09
N GLY A 216 6.56 4.65 24.40
CA GLY A 216 7.42 3.62 24.98
C GLY A 216 6.81 2.21 25.09
N GLU A 217 5.52 2.00 24.82
CA GLU A 217 4.89 0.68 24.86
C GLU A 217 5.21 -0.17 23.63
N LEU A 218 5.32 0.46 22.47
CA LEU A 218 5.47 -0.24 21.18
C LEU A 218 6.66 -1.21 21.15
N PRO A 219 7.89 -0.87 21.60
CA PRO A 219 9.01 -1.81 21.59
C PRO A 219 8.76 -3.05 22.45
N ARG A 220 8.08 -2.91 23.57
CA ARG A 220 7.72 -4.02 24.47
C ARG A 220 6.69 -4.94 23.81
N LEU A 221 5.63 -4.37 23.24
CA LEU A 221 4.56 -5.13 22.59
C LEU A 221 5.02 -5.84 21.33
N MET A 222 6.00 -5.29 20.61
CA MET A 222 6.55 -5.86 19.38
C MET A 222 7.70 -6.85 19.65
N GLN A 223 7.99 -7.17 20.90
CA GLN A 223 9.04 -8.13 21.25
C GLN A 223 8.70 -9.53 20.70
N GLY A 224 9.59 -10.09 19.88
CA GLY A 224 9.37 -11.37 19.21
C GLY A 224 8.49 -11.32 17.95
N VAL A 225 7.92 -10.17 17.61
CA VAL A 225 7.10 -9.99 16.42
C VAL A 225 7.97 -9.54 15.24
N LEU A 226 7.85 -10.22 14.10
CA LEU A 226 8.54 -9.83 12.88
C LEU A 226 7.83 -8.66 12.19
N VAL A 227 8.61 -7.72 11.67
CA VAL A 227 8.10 -6.59 10.88
C VAL A 227 8.36 -6.84 9.40
N ALA A 228 7.31 -6.81 8.58
CA ALA A 228 7.37 -6.94 7.14
C ALA A 228 6.98 -5.62 6.45
N CYS A 229 7.90 -5.00 5.71
CA CYS A 229 7.68 -3.76 4.98
C CYS A 229 7.70 -3.97 3.47
N ILE A 230 6.81 -3.28 2.76
CA ILE A 230 6.70 -3.42 1.29
C ILE A 230 7.92 -2.87 0.55
N GLY A 231 8.64 -1.91 1.13
CA GLY A 231 9.77 -1.28 0.46
C GLY A 231 10.58 -0.36 1.39
N PRO A 232 11.69 0.22 0.89
CA PRO A 232 12.70 0.91 1.69
C PRO A 232 12.15 2.16 2.39
N VAL A 233 11.27 2.94 1.77
CA VAL A 233 10.68 4.14 2.38
C VAL A 233 9.81 3.78 3.59
N THR A 234 9.06 2.67 3.48
CA THR A 234 8.25 2.15 4.60
C THR A 234 9.16 1.60 5.71
N ALA A 235 10.24 0.89 5.35
CA ALA A 235 11.21 0.34 6.28
C ALA A 235 11.96 1.45 7.05
N SER A 236 12.35 2.54 6.37
CA SER A 236 12.93 3.71 7.02
C SER A 236 11.99 4.33 8.05
N THR A 237 10.70 4.52 7.69
CA THR A 237 9.71 5.02 8.63
C THR A 237 9.50 4.06 9.81
N ALA A 238 9.52 2.74 9.57
CA ALA A 238 9.44 1.76 10.66
C ALA A 238 10.62 1.90 11.63
N ALA A 239 11.83 2.09 11.12
CA ALA A 239 13.04 2.30 11.94
C ALA A 239 12.95 3.57 12.79
N GLU A 240 12.37 4.68 12.28
CA GLU A 240 12.12 5.91 13.03
C GLU A 240 11.25 5.69 14.27
N HIS A 241 10.38 4.66 14.22
CA HIS A 241 9.51 4.25 15.34
C HIS A 241 10.07 3.06 16.15
N GLY A 242 11.36 2.72 15.98
CA GLY A 242 12.02 1.63 16.69
C GLY A 242 11.65 0.22 16.19
N LEU A 243 11.01 0.10 15.04
CA LEU A 243 10.59 -1.16 14.44
C LEU A 243 11.59 -1.62 13.39
N ARG A 244 12.36 -2.68 13.70
CA ARG A 244 13.32 -3.25 12.78
C ARG A 244 12.64 -4.13 11.73
N THR A 245 12.73 -3.76 10.46
CA THR A 245 12.23 -4.57 9.36
C THR A 245 13.04 -5.87 9.23
N ALA A 246 12.36 -7.00 9.34
CA ALA A 246 12.93 -8.34 9.21
C ALA A 246 12.65 -8.95 7.82
N ILE A 247 11.56 -8.54 7.17
CA ILE A 247 11.11 -9.09 5.89
C ILE A 247 10.82 -7.93 4.93
N ALA A 248 11.44 -7.94 3.75
CA ALA A 248 11.15 -7.04 2.65
C ALA A 248 11.23 -7.79 1.32
N PRO A 249 10.35 -7.53 0.36
CA PRO A 249 10.42 -8.13 -0.97
C PRO A 249 11.45 -7.41 -1.84
N ALA A 250 11.92 -8.07 -2.91
CA ALA A 250 12.75 -7.45 -3.94
C ALA A 250 11.93 -6.50 -4.84
N GLU A 251 10.66 -6.81 -5.05
CA GLU A 251 9.70 -5.98 -5.80
C GLU A 251 8.67 -5.39 -4.84
N TYR A 252 8.40 -4.10 -4.91
CA TYR A 252 7.52 -3.37 -3.98
C TYR A 252 6.05 -3.54 -4.31
N THR A 253 5.61 -4.80 -4.40
CA THR A 253 4.23 -5.19 -4.70
C THR A 253 3.63 -6.07 -3.60
N ILE A 254 2.31 -6.08 -3.50
CA ILE A 254 1.59 -6.89 -2.51
C ILE A 254 1.85 -8.39 -2.72
N PRO A 255 1.78 -8.95 -3.94
CA PRO A 255 2.10 -10.36 -4.14
C PRO A 255 3.55 -10.72 -3.79
N ALA A 256 4.51 -9.81 -4.05
CA ALA A 256 5.90 -10.04 -3.69
C ALA A 256 6.11 -10.01 -2.17
N LEU A 257 5.42 -9.12 -1.43
CA LEU A 257 5.47 -9.09 0.03
C LEU A 257 4.88 -10.38 0.64
N ALA A 258 3.73 -10.85 0.13
CA ALA A 258 3.15 -12.13 0.57
C ALA A 258 4.12 -13.30 0.34
N ARG A 259 4.75 -13.38 -0.83
CA ARG A 259 5.77 -14.39 -1.13
C ARG A 259 6.99 -14.30 -0.22
N ALA A 260 7.49 -13.07 0.05
CA ALA A 260 8.64 -12.88 0.94
C ALA A 260 8.36 -13.37 2.36
N ILE A 261 7.16 -13.12 2.89
CA ILE A 261 6.73 -13.63 4.19
C ILE A 261 6.66 -15.17 4.16
N ALA A 262 6.04 -15.76 3.15
CA ALA A 262 5.93 -17.20 3.01
C ALA A 262 7.30 -17.89 2.93
N LEU A 263 8.23 -17.34 2.14
CA LEU A 263 9.60 -17.84 1.99
C LEU A 263 10.39 -17.76 3.31
N HIS A 264 10.23 -16.67 4.07
CA HIS A 264 10.89 -16.54 5.36
C HIS A 264 10.58 -17.71 6.30
N PHE A 265 9.31 -18.10 6.41
CA PHE A 265 8.89 -19.20 7.27
C PHE A 265 9.18 -20.57 6.67
N ALA A 266 9.16 -20.73 5.35
CA ALA A 266 9.57 -21.98 4.68
C ALA A 266 11.04 -22.30 4.98
N ASN A 267 11.93 -21.30 4.83
CA ASN A 267 13.36 -21.46 5.09
C ASN A 267 13.65 -21.76 6.58
N ALA A 268 12.92 -21.12 7.50
CA ALA A 268 13.05 -21.37 8.93
C ALA A 268 12.61 -22.79 9.33
N ARG A 269 11.67 -23.41 8.60
CA ARG A 269 11.27 -24.82 8.80
C ARG A 269 12.31 -25.77 8.23
N ALA A 270 12.85 -25.51 7.05
CA ALA A 270 13.87 -26.34 6.41
C ALA A 270 15.15 -26.41 7.26
N GLY A 271 15.57 -25.29 7.86
CA GLY A 271 16.74 -25.26 8.75
C GLY A 271 16.57 -26.06 10.04
N ARG A 272 15.32 -26.26 10.52
CA ARG A 272 15.05 -27.08 11.73
C ARG A 272 15.00 -28.60 11.44
N SER A 273 14.62 -29.00 10.22
CA SER A 273 14.58 -30.41 9.82
C SER A 273 15.94 -30.96 9.43
N GLY A 274 16.91 -30.12 9.12
CA GLY A 274 18.29 -30.55 8.79
C GLY A 274 19.21 -30.80 9.99
N GLY A 275 18.76 -30.53 11.23
CA GLY A 275 19.55 -30.65 12.46
C GLY A 275 19.35 -31.96 13.29
N ALA A 276 18.47 -32.85 12.86
CA ALA A 276 18.20 -34.10 13.58
C ALA A 276 18.78 -35.27 12.82
N GLY A 277 20.04 -35.62 13.08
CA GLY A 277 20.59 -36.86 12.54
C GLY A 277 22.12 -36.90 12.41
N LEU A 278 22.85 -36.84 13.52
CA LEU A 278 24.16 -37.48 13.58
C LEU A 278 24.02 -38.73 14.42
N PRO A 279 24.26 -39.95 13.87
CA PRO A 279 24.37 -41.12 14.68
C PRO A 279 25.64 -41.01 15.54
N GLN A 280 25.52 -41.35 16.82
CA GLN A 280 26.66 -41.53 17.71
C GLN A 280 27.45 -42.77 17.21
N PRO A 281 28.77 -42.71 17.13
CA PRO A 281 29.57 -43.93 16.88
C PRO A 281 29.60 -44.77 18.15
N ASP A 282 29.48 -46.08 17.93
CA ASP A 282 29.67 -47.14 18.92
C ASP A 282 31.06 -47.15 19.53
#